data_f129ae3fa8629856ad820b2ebf70e088
#
_entry.id   f129ae3fa8629856ad820b2ebf70e088
#
_cell.length_a   1.000
_cell.length_b   1.000
_cell.length_c   1.000
_cell.angle_alpha   90.00
_cell.angle_beta   90.00
_cell.angle_gamma   90.00
#
_symmetry.space_group_name_H-M   'P 1'
#
loop_
_entity.id
_entity.type
_entity.pdbx_description
1 polymer ?
#
loop_
_entity_poly.entity_id
_entity_poly.type
_entity_poly.pdbx_seq_one_letter_code
_entity_poly.pdbx_strand_id
1 'polypeptide(L)'
;RTKSKFGARLEPGSHIDIQLYTGRTFDTVTQVESIFNYGEALTDDYSRWTIAGAILEAAERFTSHEHEPALQEFKLATGAMKALAENRYEPSMILDAYLLRSLAVGGYAPSLTNCSKCDAPGPHRYFSLVGGGSVCADCRPSASATPAPETLKLMSDLISGNWESAMESELRNRREANGLIAAYLQWHLERGLRSLQLVERA
;
A
#
# COMPACT_ATOMS: atom_id res chain seq x y z
N ARG A 1 -6.99 27.09 3.95
CA ARG A 1 -7.53 28.48 3.93
C ARG A 1 -9.02 28.41 4.23
N THR A 2 -9.43 28.88 5.39
CA THR A 2 -10.82 28.88 5.88
C THR A 2 -11.84 29.61 5.00
N LYS A 3 -11.38 30.35 3.98
CA LYS A 3 -12.23 31.10 3.03
C LYS A 3 -12.21 30.58 1.59
N SER A 4 -11.69 29.37 1.35
CA SER A 4 -11.73 28.79 -0.01
C SER A 4 -13.12 28.24 -0.30
N LYS A 5 -13.69 28.58 -1.46
CA LYS A 5 -14.98 28.01 -1.93
C LYS A 5 -14.92 26.48 -2.15
N PHE A 6 -13.72 25.90 -2.18
CA PHE A 6 -13.48 24.47 -2.38
C PHE A 6 -12.99 23.75 -1.09
N GLY A 7 -12.80 24.48 0.04
CA GLY A 7 -12.09 23.99 1.22
C GLY A 7 -12.55 22.61 1.69
N ALA A 8 -13.83 22.44 1.97
CA ALA A 8 -14.39 21.19 2.48
C ALA A 8 -14.37 20.02 1.45
N ARG A 9 -14.21 20.32 0.16
CA ARG A 9 -14.17 19.30 -0.90
C ARG A 9 -12.75 18.78 -1.17
N LEU A 10 -11.73 19.52 -0.73
CA LEU A 10 -10.32 19.21 -0.95
C LEU A 10 -9.64 18.63 0.29
N GLU A 11 -10.41 18.08 1.22
CA GLU A 11 -9.87 17.41 2.40
C GLU A 11 -9.30 16.02 2.03
N PRO A 12 -8.25 15.57 2.72
CA PRO A 12 -7.69 14.23 2.52
C PRO A 12 -8.77 13.15 2.65
N GLY A 13 -8.75 12.16 1.74
CA GLY A 13 -9.76 11.11 1.68
C GLY A 13 -11.00 11.46 0.86
N SER A 14 -11.06 12.67 0.28
CA SER A 14 -12.11 13.02 -0.69
C SER A 14 -11.75 12.51 -2.09
N HIS A 15 -12.65 11.73 -2.69
CA HIS A 15 -12.58 11.36 -4.10
C HIS A 15 -13.32 12.43 -4.90
N ILE A 16 -12.60 13.15 -5.72
CA ILE A 16 -13.09 14.33 -6.43
C ILE A 16 -12.73 14.27 -7.91
N ASP A 17 -13.54 14.95 -8.71
CA ASP A 17 -13.20 15.38 -10.06
C ASP A 17 -12.87 16.87 -10.03
N ILE A 18 -11.73 17.26 -10.63
CA ILE A 18 -11.27 18.64 -10.63
C ILE A 18 -11.02 19.13 -12.06
N GLN A 19 -11.42 20.37 -12.33
CA GLN A 19 -11.04 21.07 -13.52
C GLN A 19 -9.91 22.06 -13.20
N LEU A 20 -8.82 21.96 -13.99
CA LEU A 20 -7.66 22.81 -13.86
C LEU A 20 -7.59 23.78 -15.04
N TYR A 21 -7.20 25.02 -14.75
CA TYR A 21 -6.70 25.95 -15.74
C TYR A 21 -5.16 25.89 -15.71
N THR A 22 -4.57 25.49 -16.83
CA THR A 22 -3.11 25.36 -16.96
C THR A 22 -2.47 26.73 -17.01
N GLY A 23 -1.75 27.08 -15.96
CA GLY A 23 -1.02 28.32 -15.82
C GLY A 23 0.44 28.18 -16.30
N ARG A 24 1.13 29.32 -16.38
CA ARG A 24 2.54 29.34 -16.81
C ARG A 24 3.49 28.76 -15.73
N THR A 25 3.13 28.87 -14.47
CA THR A 25 3.96 28.44 -13.31
C THR A 25 3.20 27.45 -12.43
N PHE A 26 1.90 27.67 -12.23
CA PHE A 26 1.04 26.81 -11.41
C PHE A 26 -0.32 26.66 -12.07
N ASP A 27 -0.86 25.45 -12.00
CA ASP A 27 -2.23 25.19 -12.41
C ASP A 27 -3.20 25.72 -11.33
N THR A 28 -4.36 26.17 -11.79
CA THR A 28 -5.38 26.73 -10.91
C THR A 28 -6.64 25.88 -10.93
N VAL A 29 -7.11 25.44 -9.78
CA VAL A 29 -8.38 24.73 -9.65
C VAL A 29 -9.53 25.68 -9.96
N THR A 30 -10.31 25.37 -10.99
CA THR A 30 -11.47 26.17 -11.43
C THR A 30 -12.79 25.56 -10.99
N GLN A 31 -12.90 24.24 -10.97
CA GLN A 31 -14.09 23.50 -10.56
C GLN A 31 -13.70 22.26 -9.74
N VAL A 32 -14.53 21.89 -8.77
CA VAL A 32 -14.40 20.67 -7.96
C VAL A 32 -15.78 20.03 -7.83
N GLU A 33 -15.87 18.77 -8.23
CA GLU A 33 -17.04 17.92 -8.01
C GLU A 33 -16.67 16.78 -7.06
N SER A 34 -17.46 16.60 -6.01
CA SER A 34 -17.27 15.51 -5.06
C SER A 34 -17.91 14.25 -5.60
N ILE A 35 -17.14 13.18 -5.79
CA ILE A 35 -17.62 11.86 -6.17
C ILE A 35 -17.97 11.06 -4.93
N PHE A 36 -17.05 11.01 -3.95
CA PHE A 36 -17.25 10.34 -2.66
C PHE A 36 -16.32 10.92 -1.59
N ASN A 37 -16.76 10.94 -0.33
CA ASN A 37 -15.95 11.37 0.80
C ASN A 37 -15.64 10.17 1.71
N TYR A 38 -14.52 9.47 1.44
CA TYR A 38 -14.08 8.35 2.28
C TYR A 38 -13.67 8.82 3.68
N GLY A 39 -13.11 10.02 3.79
CA GLY A 39 -12.68 10.59 5.08
C GLY A 39 -13.81 10.66 6.09
N GLU A 40 -15.01 11.11 5.68
CA GLU A 40 -16.18 11.18 6.55
C GLU A 40 -16.59 9.82 7.12
N ALA A 41 -16.53 8.75 6.28
CA ALA A 41 -16.88 7.40 6.68
C ALA A 41 -15.87 6.76 7.66
N LEU A 42 -14.69 7.37 7.85
CA LEU A 42 -13.59 6.82 8.65
C LEU A 42 -13.33 7.59 9.96
N THR A 43 -14.00 8.73 10.18
CA THR A 43 -13.72 9.63 11.33
C THR A 43 -13.97 8.99 12.68
N ASP A 44 -14.89 8.05 12.78
CA ASP A 44 -15.28 7.42 14.05
C ASP A 44 -14.42 6.20 14.44
N ASP A 45 -13.47 5.82 13.57
CA ASP A 45 -12.59 4.67 13.80
C ASP A 45 -11.12 5.07 13.63
N TYR A 46 -10.42 5.22 14.74
CA TYR A 46 -9.02 5.67 14.75
C TYR A 46 -8.09 4.74 13.96
N SER A 47 -8.29 3.42 14.05
CA SER A 47 -7.47 2.44 13.33
C SER A 47 -7.65 2.59 11.81
N ARG A 48 -8.89 2.65 11.32
CA ARG A 48 -9.17 2.87 9.90
C ARG A 48 -8.70 4.24 9.42
N TRP A 49 -8.83 5.27 10.25
CA TRP A 49 -8.35 6.62 9.93
C TRP A 49 -6.83 6.67 9.75
N THR A 50 -6.06 6.08 10.67
CA THR A 50 -4.60 6.06 10.58
C THR A 50 -4.11 5.25 9.39
N ILE A 51 -4.78 4.15 9.07
CA ILE A 51 -4.49 3.33 7.89
C ILE A 51 -4.81 4.08 6.60
N ALA A 52 -5.94 4.80 6.55
CA ALA A 52 -6.26 5.65 5.41
C ALA A 52 -5.17 6.71 5.18
N GLY A 53 -4.68 7.34 6.26
CA GLY A 53 -3.54 8.25 6.21
C GLY A 53 -2.27 7.61 5.63
N ALA A 54 -1.99 6.36 6.00
CA ALA A 54 -0.85 5.61 5.48
C ALA A 54 -1.00 5.27 3.99
N ILE A 55 -2.20 4.91 3.55
CA ILE A 55 -2.51 4.67 2.12
C ILE A 55 -2.31 5.95 1.32
N LEU A 56 -2.83 7.08 1.78
CA LEU A 56 -2.72 8.36 1.08
C LEU A 56 -1.25 8.86 1.02
N GLU A 57 -0.49 8.73 2.11
CA GLU A 57 0.94 9.07 2.10
C GLU A 57 1.72 8.16 1.13
N ALA A 58 1.41 6.86 1.09
CA ALA A 58 2.04 5.94 0.16
C ALA A 58 1.68 6.28 -1.29
N ALA A 59 0.40 6.58 -1.59
CA ALA A 59 -0.03 7.02 -2.90
C ALA A 59 0.75 8.25 -3.39
N GLU A 60 0.93 9.26 -2.53
CA GLU A 60 1.75 10.44 -2.83
C GLU A 60 3.20 10.07 -3.19
N ARG A 61 3.78 9.08 -2.47
CA ARG A 61 5.15 8.63 -2.74
C ARG A 61 5.30 7.89 -4.06
N PHE A 62 4.33 7.01 -4.37
CA PHE A 62 4.34 6.24 -5.62
C PHE A 62 4.00 7.08 -6.86
N THR A 63 3.39 8.26 -6.67
CA THR A 63 2.99 9.18 -7.75
C THR A 63 3.78 10.49 -7.75
N SER A 64 5.04 10.46 -7.32
CA SER A 64 5.87 11.66 -7.14
C SER A 64 6.31 12.35 -8.44
N HIS A 65 6.13 11.72 -9.61
CA HIS A 65 6.50 12.31 -10.90
C HIS A 65 5.35 13.15 -11.45
N GLU A 66 5.61 14.45 -11.61
CA GLU A 66 4.66 15.38 -12.18
C GLU A 66 4.36 15.05 -13.65
N HIS A 67 3.11 15.27 -14.08
CA HIS A 67 2.64 15.05 -15.46
C HIS A 67 2.65 13.59 -15.96
N GLU A 68 2.91 12.62 -15.10
CA GLU A 68 2.79 11.21 -15.46
C GLU A 68 1.43 10.64 -15.01
N PRO A 69 0.63 10.03 -15.91
CA PRO A 69 -0.64 9.42 -15.56
C PRO A 69 -0.44 8.21 -14.61
N ALA A 70 -1.01 8.26 -13.42
CA ALA A 70 -0.88 7.22 -12.40
C ALA A 70 -2.20 6.45 -12.20
N LEU A 71 -2.89 6.07 -13.28
CA LEU A 71 -4.22 5.46 -13.23
C LEU A 71 -4.27 4.16 -12.42
N GLN A 72 -3.23 3.33 -12.49
CA GLN A 72 -3.19 2.07 -11.73
C GLN A 72 -3.10 2.35 -10.23
N GLU A 73 -2.21 3.24 -9.82
CA GLU A 73 -2.05 3.64 -8.43
C GLU A 73 -3.32 4.31 -7.89
N PHE A 74 -3.94 5.20 -8.67
CA PHE A 74 -5.23 5.80 -8.33
C PHE A 74 -6.32 4.75 -8.08
N LYS A 75 -6.42 3.72 -8.92
CA LYS A 75 -7.40 2.63 -8.75
C LYS A 75 -7.10 1.80 -7.49
N LEU A 76 -5.83 1.54 -7.19
CA LEU A 76 -5.42 0.83 -5.98
C LEU A 76 -5.79 1.65 -4.73
N ALA A 77 -5.44 2.93 -4.69
CA ALA A 77 -5.74 3.81 -3.57
C ALA A 77 -7.24 3.95 -3.34
N THR A 78 -8.02 4.24 -4.38
CA THR A 78 -9.49 4.36 -4.26
C THR A 78 -10.15 3.04 -3.87
N GLY A 79 -9.66 1.90 -4.38
CA GLY A 79 -10.12 0.57 -3.99
C GLY A 79 -9.86 0.26 -2.51
N ALA A 80 -8.67 0.59 -2.00
CA ALA A 80 -8.30 0.42 -0.60
C ALA A 80 -9.12 1.35 0.32
N MET A 81 -9.28 2.63 -0.04
CA MET A 81 -10.13 3.58 0.70
C MET A 81 -11.58 3.11 0.77
N LYS A 82 -12.11 2.58 -0.34
CA LYS A 82 -13.46 2.02 -0.39
C LYS A 82 -13.58 0.79 0.53
N ALA A 83 -12.62 -0.12 0.49
CA ALA A 83 -12.63 -1.32 1.35
C ALA A 83 -12.59 -0.96 2.84
N LEU A 84 -11.82 0.09 3.22
CA LEU A 84 -11.80 0.62 4.58
C LEU A 84 -13.15 1.23 4.98
N ALA A 85 -13.74 2.07 4.12
CA ALA A 85 -15.03 2.73 4.39
C ALA A 85 -16.17 1.72 4.53
N GLU A 86 -16.16 0.66 3.74
CA GLU A 86 -17.14 -0.43 3.78
C GLU A 86 -16.86 -1.49 4.85
N ASN A 87 -15.75 -1.38 5.60
CA ASN A 87 -15.31 -2.34 6.62
C ASN A 87 -15.30 -3.80 6.11
N ARG A 88 -14.78 -3.99 4.88
CA ARG A 88 -14.81 -5.32 4.21
C ARG A 88 -13.85 -6.32 4.81
N TYR A 89 -12.68 -5.86 5.23
CA TYR A 89 -11.58 -6.69 5.72
C TYR A 89 -10.90 -6.00 6.91
N GLU A 90 -10.05 -6.73 7.59
CA GLU A 90 -9.22 -6.19 8.65
C GLU A 90 -8.33 -5.04 8.11
N PRO A 91 -8.34 -3.87 8.77
CA PRO A 91 -7.70 -2.66 8.23
C PRO A 91 -6.22 -2.79 7.90
N SER A 92 -5.43 -3.48 8.74
CA SER A 92 -4.00 -3.67 8.49
C SER A 92 -3.74 -4.53 7.25
N MET A 93 -4.59 -5.52 6.97
CA MET A 93 -4.49 -6.35 5.77
C MET A 93 -4.83 -5.58 4.49
N ILE A 94 -5.76 -4.60 4.57
CA ILE A 94 -6.05 -3.69 3.45
C ILE A 94 -4.82 -2.86 3.13
N LEU A 95 -4.14 -2.30 4.15
CA LEU A 95 -2.91 -1.56 3.96
C LEU A 95 -1.81 -2.43 3.34
N ASP A 96 -1.59 -3.63 3.87
CA ASP A 96 -0.56 -4.54 3.37
C ASP A 96 -0.81 -4.95 1.91
N ALA A 97 -2.06 -5.27 1.57
CA ALA A 97 -2.44 -5.57 0.18
C ALA A 97 -2.22 -4.36 -0.75
N TYR A 98 -2.55 -3.17 -0.28
CA TYR A 98 -2.33 -1.93 -1.02
C TYR A 98 -0.82 -1.71 -1.26
N LEU A 99 0.00 -1.75 -0.20
CA LEU A 99 1.45 -1.53 -0.30
C LEU A 99 2.14 -2.53 -1.23
N LEU A 100 1.81 -3.82 -1.11
CA LEU A 100 2.35 -4.87 -1.97
C LEU A 100 1.98 -4.66 -3.45
N ARG A 101 0.76 -4.27 -3.74
CA ARG A 101 0.29 -4.02 -5.11
C ARG A 101 0.86 -2.74 -5.69
N SER A 102 1.01 -1.67 -4.89
CA SER A 102 1.67 -0.43 -5.32
C SER A 102 3.14 -0.67 -5.62
N LEU A 103 3.84 -1.47 -4.80
CA LEU A 103 5.20 -1.94 -5.12
C LEU A 103 5.22 -2.72 -6.45
N ALA A 104 4.23 -3.57 -6.71
CA ALA A 104 4.14 -4.32 -7.96
C ALA A 104 3.91 -3.40 -9.17
N VAL A 105 3.03 -2.41 -9.05
CA VAL A 105 2.82 -1.38 -10.09
C VAL A 105 4.10 -0.58 -10.36
N GLY A 106 4.86 -0.26 -9.32
CA GLY A 106 6.16 0.41 -9.41
C GLY A 106 7.30 -0.47 -9.94
N GLY A 107 7.05 -1.76 -10.24
CA GLY A 107 8.08 -2.70 -10.73
C GLY A 107 8.91 -3.36 -9.63
N TYR A 108 8.51 -3.22 -8.37
CA TYR A 108 9.19 -3.77 -7.18
C TYR A 108 8.42 -4.93 -6.53
N ALA A 109 7.65 -5.72 -7.31
CA ALA A 109 6.95 -6.87 -6.78
C ALA A 109 7.92 -7.87 -6.12
N PRO A 110 7.72 -8.25 -4.84
CA PRO A 110 8.56 -9.27 -4.24
C PRO A 110 8.27 -10.63 -4.90
N SER A 111 9.33 -11.39 -5.25
CA SER A 111 9.16 -12.80 -5.59
C SER A 111 8.77 -13.60 -4.35
N LEU A 112 7.65 -14.31 -4.38
CA LEU A 112 7.14 -15.06 -3.22
C LEU A 112 7.10 -16.57 -3.46
N THR A 113 7.17 -16.99 -4.71
CA THR A 113 7.10 -18.41 -5.12
C THR A 113 8.46 -18.96 -5.55
N ASN A 114 9.12 -18.30 -6.49
CA ASN A 114 10.40 -18.70 -7.02
C ASN A 114 11.56 -17.96 -6.34
N CYS A 115 12.77 -18.46 -6.49
CA CYS A 115 13.96 -17.73 -6.06
C CYS A 115 14.16 -16.48 -6.92
N SER A 116 14.16 -15.31 -6.30
CA SER A 116 14.34 -14.01 -6.98
C SER A 116 15.69 -13.84 -7.69
N LYS A 117 16.66 -14.72 -7.45
CA LYS A 117 18.01 -14.68 -8.05
C LYS A 117 18.23 -15.66 -9.18
N CYS A 118 17.80 -16.91 -9.03
CA CYS A 118 18.06 -17.99 -10.00
C CYS A 118 16.79 -18.61 -10.56
N ASP A 119 15.63 -18.10 -10.20
CA ASP A 119 14.30 -18.57 -10.61
C ASP A 119 13.99 -20.05 -10.26
N ALA A 120 14.80 -20.66 -9.39
CA ALA A 120 14.50 -22.00 -8.91
C ALA A 120 13.10 -22.05 -8.29
N PRO A 121 12.25 -23.05 -8.61
CA PRO A 121 10.91 -23.14 -8.06
C PRO A 121 10.94 -23.38 -6.55
N GLY A 122 10.00 -22.71 -5.82
CA GLY A 122 9.83 -22.85 -4.38
C GLY A 122 8.98 -24.05 -3.96
N PRO A 123 8.59 -24.07 -2.69
CA PRO A 123 8.67 -22.97 -1.72
C PRO A 123 10.09 -22.75 -1.17
N HIS A 124 10.43 -21.50 -0.87
CA HIS A 124 11.70 -21.13 -0.27
C HIS A 124 11.53 -20.66 1.17
N ARG A 125 12.54 -20.96 2.01
CA ARG A 125 12.53 -20.63 3.43
C ARG A 125 13.02 -19.20 3.74
N TYR A 126 13.79 -18.61 2.84
CA TYR A 126 14.47 -17.34 3.10
C TYR A 126 13.85 -16.21 2.30
N PHE A 127 13.78 -15.03 2.90
CA PHE A 127 13.32 -13.79 2.29
C PHE A 127 14.39 -12.72 2.40
N SER A 128 14.77 -12.11 1.28
CA SER A 128 15.82 -11.10 1.21
C SER A 128 15.28 -9.79 0.65
N LEU A 129 15.39 -8.70 1.43
CA LEU A 129 15.04 -7.35 0.97
C LEU A 129 15.88 -6.95 -0.25
N VAL A 130 17.21 -7.13 -0.13
CA VAL A 130 18.19 -6.85 -1.20
C VAL A 130 18.00 -7.77 -2.40
N GLY A 131 17.57 -9.01 -2.13
CA GLY A 131 17.34 -10.01 -3.15
C GLY A 131 16.04 -9.81 -3.94
N GLY A 132 15.13 -9.01 -3.46
CA GLY A 132 13.83 -8.79 -4.12
C GLY A 132 12.79 -9.88 -3.80
N GLY A 133 12.86 -10.53 -2.62
CA GLY A 133 11.88 -11.51 -2.21
C GLY A 133 12.46 -12.84 -1.72
N SER A 134 11.75 -13.94 -1.99
CA SER A 134 12.16 -15.29 -1.63
C SER A 134 13.44 -15.71 -2.33
N VAL A 135 14.34 -16.36 -1.59
CA VAL A 135 15.64 -16.86 -2.12
C VAL A 135 15.89 -18.29 -1.66
N CYS A 136 16.49 -19.11 -2.53
CA CYS A 136 16.93 -20.45 -2.18
C CYS A 136 18.14 -20.44 -1.24
N ALA A 137 18.51 -21.59 -0.70
CA ALA A 137 19.63 -21.72 0.24
C ALA A 137 20.96 -21.25 -0.36
N ASP A 138 21.19 -21.54 -1.65
CA ASP A 138 22.44 -21.23 -2.36
C ASP A 138 22.55 -19.73 -2.71
N CYS A 139 21.42 -19.08 -2.96
CA CYS A 139 21.39 -17.67 -3.36
C CYS A 139 21.19 -16.70 -2.20
N ARG A 140 20.93 -17.19 -0.97
CA ARG A 140 20.57 -16.33 0.16
C ARG A 140 21.75 -15.45 0.60
N PRO A 141 21.57 -14.13 0.75
CA PRO A 141 22.49 -13.26 1.48
C PRO A 141 22.48 -13.56 2.99
N SER A 142 23.56 -13.18 3.71
CA SER A 142 23.70 -13.40 5.16
C SER A 142 22.58 -12.77 6.00
N ALA A 143 22.04 -11.64 5.55
CA ALA A 143 20.98 -10.89 6.24
C ALA A 143 19.55 -11.26 5.77
N SER A 144 19.32 -12.50 5.32
CA SER A 144 17.98 -12.96 4.92
C SER A 144 17.11 -13.27 6.14
N ALA A 145 15.86 -12.83 6.11
CA ALA A 145 14.84 -13.26 7.06
C ALA A 145 14.43 -14.72 6.80
N THR A 146 13.81 -15.35 7.80
CA THR A 146 13.31 -16.72 7.74
C THR A 146 11.84 -16.74 8.19
N PRO A 147 10.93 -16.13 7.39
CA PRO A 147 9.52 -16.07 7.73
C PRO A 147 8.86 -17.45 7.71
N ALA A 148 7.73 -17.56 8.41
CA ALA A 148 6.89 -18.76 8.32
C ALA A 148 6.37 -18.92 6.87
N PRO A 149 6.25 -20.17 6.35
CA PRO A 149 5.68 -20.40 5.01
C PRO A 149 4.28 -19.77 4.83
N GLU A 150 3.48 -19.80 5.88
CA GLU A 150 2.12 -19.21 5.92
C GLU A 150 2.16 -17.68 5.77
N THR A 151 3.23 -17.04 6.22
CA THR A 151 3.46 -15.59 6.04
C THR A 151 3.71 -15.24 4.59
N LEU A 152 4.57 -16.00 3.90
CA LEU A 152 4.81 -15.80 2.47
C LEU A 152 3.56 -16.12 1.64
N LYS A 153 2.79 -17.15 2.03
CA LYS A 153 1.50 -17.46 1.43
C LYS A 153 0.52 -16.29 1.59
N LEU A 154 0.39 -15.74 2.80
CA LEU A 154 -0.46 -14.58 3.06
C LEU A 154 -0.07 -13.39 2.17
N MET A 155 1.21 -13.06 2.06
CA MET A 155 1.67 -11.97 1.17
C MET A 155 1.29 -12.24 -0.30
N SER A 156 1.39 -13.49 -0.76
CA SER A 156 0.97 -13.89 -2.10
C SER A 156 -0.53 -13.74 -2.31
N ASP A 157 -1.34 -14.15 -1.33
CA ASP A 157 -2.80 -14.02 -1.35
C ASP A 157 -3.23 -12.54 -1.37
N LEU A 158 -2.54 -11.67 -0.60
CA LEU A 158 -2.79 -10.23 -0.59
C LEU A 158 -2.45 -9.57 -1.93
N ILE A 159 -1.36 -9.95 -2.60
CA ILE A 159 -1.02 -9.44 -3.94
C ILE A 159 -2.05 -9.88 -4.96
N SER A 160 -2.40 -11.16 -4.99
CA SER A 160 -3.32 -11.74 -5.97
C SER A 160 -4.80 -11.37 -5.72
N GLY A 161 -5.15 -10.94 -4.51
CA GLY A 161 -6.53 -10.63 -4.12
C GLY A 161 -7.34 -11.84 -3.67
N ASN A 162 -6.67 -12.90 -3.29
CA ASN A 162 -7.30 -14.07 -2.70
C ASN A 162 -7.66 -13.81 -1.23
N TRP A 163 -8.68 -12.96 -1.01
CA TRP A 163 -9.10 -12.52 0.32
C TRP A 163 -9.66 -13.65 1.18
N GLU A 164 -10.29 -14.64 0.57
CA GLU A 164 -10.82 -15.80 1.29
C GLU A 164 -9.69 -16.52 2.02
N SER A 165 -8.61 -16.88 1.32
CA SER A 165 -7.43 -17.51 1.93
C SER A 165 -6.69 -16.56 2.88
N ALA A 166 -6.57 -15.29 2.54
CA ALA A 166 -5.88 -14.31 3.38
C ALA A 166 -6.56 -14.14 4.75
N MET A 167 -7.89 -14.16 4.79
CA MET A 167 -8.66 -14.02 6.05
C MET A 167 -8.52 -15.21 6.99
N GLU A 168 -8.15 -16.40 6.50
CA GLU A 168 -7.87 -17.58 7.32
C GLU A 168 -6.50 -17.51 8.04
N SER A 169 -5.67 -16.52 7.71
CA SER A 169 -4.33 -16.37 8.29
C SER A 169 -4.36 -16.09 9.79
N GLU A 170 -3.40 -16.67 10.52
CA GLU A 170 -3.23 -16.42 11.93
C GLU A 170 -2.66 -15.02 12.20
N LEU A 171 -2.99 -14.45 13.35
CA LEU A 171 -2.52 -13.13 13.80
C LEU A 171 -0.98 -13.01 13.79
N ARG A 172 -0.27 -14.06 14.19
CA ARG A 172 1.21 -14.08 14.18
C ARG A 172 1.76 -13.89 12.76
N ASN A 173 1.14 -14.53 11.76
CA ASN A 173 1.58 -14.45 10.37
C ASN A 173 1.25 -13.07 9.76
N ARG A 174 0.13 -12.46 10.17
CA ARG A 174 -0.20 -11.07 9.82
C ARG A 174 0.84 -10.10 10.36
N ARG A 175 1.23 -10.22 11.63
CA ARG A 175 2.28 -9.39 12.24
C ARG A 175 3.63 -9.56 11.55
N GLU A 176 4.00 -10.78 11.24
CA GLU A 176 5.25 -11.06 10.52
C GLU A 176 5.22 -10.48 9.09
N ALA A 177 4.10 -10.65 8.37
CA ALA A 177 3.89 -10.05 7.04
C ALA A 177 3.98 -8.52 7.10
N ASN A 178 3.30 -7.87 8.04
CA ASN A 178 3.36 -6.43 8.26
C ASN A 178 4.81 -5.94 8.43
N GLY A 179 5.62 -6.65 9.23
CA GLY A 179 7.02 -6.32 9.45
C GLY A 179 7.86 -6.45 8.17
N LEU A 180 7.68 -7.54 7.43
CA LEU A 180 8.40 -7.79 6.18
C LEU A 180 8.02 -6.77 5.10
N ILE A 181 6.73 -6.48 4.95
CA ILE A 181 6.22 -5.51 3.96
C ILE A 181 6.74 -4.12 4.27
N ALA A 182 6.71 -3.70 5.54
CA ALA A 182 7.26 -2.40 5.95
C ALA A 182 8.75 -2.29 5.68
N ALA A 183 9.53 -3.33 6.01
CA ALA A 183 10.97 -3.35 5.74
C ALA A 183 11.26 -3.37 4.23
N TYR A 184 10.50 -4.14 3.45
CA TYR A 184 10.64 -4.20 2.00
C TYR A 184 10.29 -2.87 1.33
N LEU A 185 9.20 -2.24 1.75
CA LEU A 185 8.82 -0.90 1.30
C LEU A 185 9.91 0.13 1.61
N GLN A 186 10.42 0.13 2.85
CA GLN A 186 11.48 1.07 3.26
C GLN A 186 12.77 0.88 2.47
N TRP A 187 13.07 -0.36 2.05
CA TRP A 187 14.23 -0.66 1.20
C TRP A 187 14.11 -0.04 -0.19
N HIS A 188 12.91 -0.03 -0.78
CA HIS A 188 12.68 0.47 -2.14
C HIS A 188 12.33 1.95 -2.19
N LEU A 189 11.78 2.53 -1.12
CA LEU A 189 11.50 3.96 -1.03
C LEU A 189 12.67 4.66 -0.33
N GLU A 190 13.23 5.69 -0.94
CA GLU A 190 14.32 6.49 -0.37
C GLU A 190 13.99 7.09 1.00
N ARG A 191 12.70 7.32 1.27
CA ARG A 191 12.17 7.81 2.55
C ARG A 191 10.99 6.97 2.97
N GLY A 192 11.07 6.37 4.17
CA GLY A 192 9.97 5.62 4.77
C GLY A 192 8.70 6.46 4.97
N LEU A 193 7.55 5.82 5.08
CA LEU A 193 6.28 6.47 5.40
C LEU A 193 6.22 6.85 6.87
N ARG A 194 5.91 8.11 7.17
CA ARG A 194 5.79 8.62 8.54
C ARG A 194 4.53 8.08 9.24
N SER A 195 3.46 7.96 8.49
CA SER A 195 2.17 7.46 8.97
C SER A 195 2.21 6.01 9.44
N LEU A 196 3.14 5.17 8.94
CA LEU A 196 3.29 3.80 9.40
C LEU A 196 3.63 3.69 10.90
N GLN A 197 4.20 4.73 11.50
CA GLN A 197 4.48 4.78 12.94
C GLN A 197 3.22 4.97 13.78
N LEU A 198 2.14 5.50 13.20
CA LEU A 198 0.87 5.77 13.84
C LEU A 198 -0.12 4.61 13.69
N VAL A 199 0.16 3.67 12.79
CA VAL A 199 -0.69 2.51 12.52
C VAL A 199 -0.48 1.48 13.62
N GLU A 200 -1.53 1.19 14.39
CA GLU A 200 -1.57 0.02 15.25
C GLU A 200 -1.63 -1.23 14.36
N ARG A 201 -0.49 -1.88 14.21
CA ARG A 201 -0.39 -3.12 13.48
C ARG A 201 -0.65 -4.27 14.42
N ALA A 202 -1.74 -4.97 14.19
CA ALA A 202 -2.23 -6.08 15.01
C ALA A 202 -1.19 -7.20 15.18
#